data_8bb09bcc0a3230594ade1a4e7d9bb025
#
_entry.id   8bb09bcc0a3230594ade1a4e7d9bb025
#
_cell.length_a   1.000
_cell.length_b   1.000
_cell.length_c   1.000
_cell.angle_alpha   90.00
_cell.angle_beta   90.00
_cell.angle_gamma   90.00
#
_symmetry.space_group_name_H-M   'P 1'
#
loop_
_entity.id
_entity.type
_entity.pdbx_description
1 polymer ?
#
loop_
_entity_poly.entity_id
_entity_poly.type
_entity_poly.pdbx_seq_one_letter_code
_entity_poly.pdbx_strand_id
1 'polypeptide(L)'
;SNTPQECGKELTQMYESNVNDVLISCGGGELMCEILPYVDFDRIKAAKPKWYLGYSDNTNFTFLQNTIADTASVYGTCAGAFAMKDWHQALVDTFDVLRGKGCKNNNGVVEKQVHGSDTWERESLKNEENPAPQYNLTEKKILRKYVGGDECDTEIAFEGRLVGGCMDCLVNLTGTSFDKVKEFNERYADDGIIWFLESCDLNVFAIRRAMWQMDNAG
;
A
#
# COMPACT_ATOMS: atom_id res chain seq x y z
N SER A 1 -16.23 -19.99 3.29
CA SER A 1 -14.89 -19.38 3.08
C SER A 1 -14.19 -20.14 1.97
N ASN A 2 -13.59 -19.46 1.05
CA ASN A 2 -12.85 -20.07 -0.04
C ASN A 2 -11.49 -20.60 0.46
N THR A 3 -10.93 -21.56 -0.25
CA THR A 3 -9.57 -22.04 0.03
C THR A 3 -8.53 -21.02 -0.48
N PRO A 4 -7.28 -21.01 0.04
CA PRO A 4 -6.21 -20.20 -0.50
C PRO A 4 -6.01 -20.38 -2.02
N GLN A 5 -6.16 -21.60 -2.52
CA GLN A 5 -6.07 -21.93 -3.95
C GLN A 5 -7.14 -21.21 -4.78
N GLU A 6 -8.38 -21.21 -4.29
CA GLU A 6 -9.50 -20.54 -4.97
C GLU A 6 -9.31 -19.03 -4.96
N CYS A 7 -8.93 -18.46 -3.83
CA CYS A 7 -8.68 -17.02 -3.68
C CYS A 7 -7.55 -16.53 -4.60
N GLY A 8 -6.41 -17.23 -4.65
CA GLY A 8 -5.28 -16.86 -5.52
C GLY A 8 -5.64 -16.93 -7.01
N LYS A 9 -6.36 -17.96 -7.42
CA LYS A 9 -6.87 -18.09 -8.79
C LYS A 9 -7.89 -17.00 -9.13
N GLU A 10 -8.83 -16.72 -8.22
CA GLU A 10 -9.82 -15.67 -8.40
C GLU A 10 -9.16 -14.30 -8.53
N LEU A 11 -8.18 -13.97 -7.69
CA LEU A 11 -7.44 -12.72 -7.77
C LEU A 11 -6.77 -12.56 -9.14
N THR A 12 -6.10 -13.61 -9.64
CA THR A 12 -5.50 -13.61 -10.98
C THR A 12 -6.56 -13.37 -12.06
N GLN A 13 -7.67 -14.11 -12.04
CA GLN A 13 -8.77 -13.98 -13.01
C GLN A 13 -9.40 -12.60 -13.00
N MET A 14 -9.65 -12.04 -11.81
CA MET A 14 -10.23 -10.70 -11.67
C MET A 14 -9.26 -9.63 -12.16
N TYR A 15 -7.97 -9.82 -11.95
CA TYR A 15 -6.96 -8.89 -12.44
C TYR A 15 -6.89 -8.89 -13.98
N GLU A 16 -6.98 -10.04 -14.63
CA GLU A 16 -6.97 -10.17 -16.10
C GLU A 16 -8.28 -9.71 -16.77
N SER A 17 -9.37 -9.71 -16.01
CA SER A 17 -10.72 -9.44 -16.56
C SER A 17 -10.81 -8.06 -17.19
N ASN A 18 -11.40 -7.96 -18.38
CA ASN A 18 -11.64 -6.69 -19.08
C ASN A 18 -12.92 -5.97 -18.64
N VAL A 19 -13.68 -6.52 -17.67
CA VAL A 19 -14.92 -5.92 -17.18
C VAL A 19 -14.72 -4.94 -16.02
N ASN A 20 -13.50 -4.84 -15.51
CA ASN A 20 -13.14 -3.91 -14.45
C ASN A 20 -11.80 -3.22 -14.74
N ASP A 21 -11.62 -2.02 -14.23
CA ASP A 21 -10.37 -1.25 -14.29
C ASP A 21 -9.72 -1.10 -12.91
N VAL A 22 -10.43 -1.47 -11.84
CA VAL A 22 -9.99 -1.34 -10.46
C VAL A 22 -10.43 -2.55 -9.66
N LEU A 23 -9.56 -3.06 -8.80
CA LEU A 23 -9.85 -4.02 -7.74
C LEU A 23 -9.72 -3.31 -6.40
N ILE A 24 -10.76 -3.36 -5.57
CA ILE A 24 -10.75 -2.75 -4.24
C ILE A 24 -10.96 -3.85 -3.21
N SER A 25 -10.02 -3.98 -2.29
CA SER A 25 -10.15 -4.95 -1.20
C SER A 25 -11.31 -4.59 -0.27
N CYS A 26 -12.08 -5.59 0.14
CA CYS A 26 -13.17 -5.40 1.10
C CYS A 26 -12.66 -5.08 2.51
N GLY A 27 -11.48 -5.56 2.89
CA GLY A 27 -10.89 -5.39 4.20
C GLY A 27 -9.43 -5.82 4.25
N GLY A 28 -8.81 -5.65 5.41
CA GLY A 28 -7.54 -6.27 5.76
C GLY A 28 -7.71 -7.76 6.08
N GLY A 29 -6.77 -8.31 6.81
CA GLY A 29 -6.73 -9.71 7.24
C GLY A 29 -5.39 -10.02 7.87
N GLU A 30 -5.05 -11.31 7.92
CA GLU A 30 -3.78 -11.77 8.50
C GLU A 30 -3.12 -12.88 7.68
N LEU A 31 -3.84 -13.48 6.75
CA LEU A 31 -3.41 -14.71 6.06
C LEU A 31 -3.38 -14.58 4.52
N MET A 32 -3.36 -13.37 3.99
CA MET A 32 -3.27 -13.20 2.53
C MET A 32 -1.97 -13.79 1.96
N CYS A 33 -0.92 -13.91 2.74
CA CYS A 33 0.32 -14.59 2.33
C CYS A 33 0.07 -16.04 1.86
N GLU A 34 -0.94 -16.74 2.41
CA GLU A 34 -1.24 -18.12 2.01
C GLU A 34 -1.77 -18.26 0.58
N ILE A 35 -2.34 -17.19 0.01
CA ILE A 35 -2.83 -17.22 -1.37
C ILE A 35 -1.74 -17.03 -2.41
N LEU A 36 -0.58 -16.45 -2.03
CA LEU A 36 0.47 -16.05 -2.96
C LEU A 36 1.00 -17.18 -3.84
N PRO A 37 1.19 -18.44 -3.34
CA PRO A 37 1.60 -19.56 -4.18
C PRO A 37 0.61 -19.92 -5.30
N TYR A 38 -0.61 -19.39 -5.26
CA TYR A 38 -1.68 -19.65 -6.21
C TYR A 38 -2.04 -18.43 -7.06
N VAL A 39 -1.35 -17.31 -6.85
CA VAL A 39 -1.44 -16.11 -7.68
C VAL A 39 -0.43 -16.25 -8.83
N ASP A 40 -0.90 -16.10 -10.05
CA ASP A 40 -0.06 -16.14 -11.25
C ASP A 40 0.43 -14.72 -11.60
N PHE A 41 1.57 -14.35 -11.05
CA PHE A 41 2.16 -13.03 -11.27
C PHE A 41 2.63 -12.80 -12.71
N ASP A 42 2.97 -13.86 -13.47
CA ASP A 42 3.33 -13.72 -14.88
C ASP A 42 2.11 -13.30 -15.72
N ARG A 43 0.95 -13.90 -15.44
CA ARG A 43 -0.31 -13.51 -16.06
C ARG A 43 -0.72 -12.09 -15.66
N ILE A 44 -0.58 -11.73 -14.38
CA ILE A 44 -0.86 -10.36 -13.92
C ILE A 44 0.05 -9.35 -14.62
N LYS A 45 1.34 -9.64 -14.74
CA LYS A 45 2.30 -8.80 -15.45
C LYS A 45 2.00 -8.63 -16.94
N ALA A 46 1.47 -9.68 -17.59
CA ALA A 46 1.08 -9.66 -19.00
C ALA A 46 -0.29 -8.99 -19.26
N ALA A 47 -1.12 -8.85 -18.22
CA ALA A 47 -2.44 -8.26 -18.34
C ALA A 47 -2.41 -6.73 -18.52
N LYS A 48 -3.54 -6.15 -18.95
CA LYS A 48 -3.71 -4.69 -18.94
C LYS A 48 -3.53 -4.18 -17.50
N PRO A 49 -2.62 -3.21 -17.26
CA PRO A 49 -2.44 -2.64 -15.93
C PRO A 49 -3.74 -2.11 -15.35
N LYS A 50 -4.00 -2.38 -14.09
CA LYS A 50 -5.13 -1.84 -13.35
C LYS A 50 -4.77 -1.57 -11.90
N TRP A 51 -5.53 -0.67 -11.28
CA TRP A 51 -5.36 -0.37 -9.88
C TRP A 51 -5.83 -1.53 -9.00
N TYR A 52 -5.01 -1.87 -8.02
CA TYR A 52 -5.44 -2.59 -6.83
C TYR A 52 -5.34 -1.64 -5.64
N LEU A 53 -6.40 -1.53 -4.85
CA LEU A 53 -6.50 -0.69 -3.67
C LEU A 53 -6.71 -1.54 -2.42
N GLY A 54 -5.86 -1.38 -1.43
CA GLY A 54 -5.96 -1.99 -0.12
C GLY A 54 -4.77 -1.64 0.76
N TYR A 55 -4.86 -1.89 2.05
CA TYR A 55 -3.80 -1.66 3.04
C TYR A 55 -3.74 -2.84 4.02
N SER A 56 -2.84 -2.78 5.01
CA SER A 56 -2.67 -3.84 6.02
C SER A 56 -2.25 -5.15 5.35
N ASP A 57 -2.95 -6.28 5.58
CA ASP A 57 -2.66 -7.60 4.96
C ASP A 57 -2.62 -7.56 3.43
N ASN A 58 -3.30 -6.60 2.79
CA ASN A 58 -3.21 -6.39 1.35
C ASN A 58 -1.81 -5.98 0.87
N THR A 59 -0.88 -5.63 1.77
CA THR A 59 0.54 -5.45 1.47
C THR A 59 1.10 -6.65 0.71
N ASN A 60 0.66 -7.85 1.06
CA ASN A 60 1.05 -9.09 0.36
C ASN A 60 0.83 -9.03 -1.16
N PHE A 61 -0.16 -8.28 -1.62
CA PHE A 61 -0.40 -8.13 -3.05
C PHE A 61 0.05 -6.77 -3.60
N THR A 62 -0.25 -5.66 -2.92
CA THR A 62 0.15 -4.32 -3.38
C THR A 62 1.65 -4.19 -3.56
N PHE A 63 2.43 -4.78 -2.64
CA PHE A 63 3.88 -4.79 -2.71
C PHE A 63 4.40 -5.65 -3.86
N LEU A 64 3.87 -6.86 -4.03
CA LEU A 64 4.30 -7.78 -5.09
C LEU A 64 3.80 -7.35 -6.47
N GLN A 65 2.69 -6.62 -6.56
CA GLN A 65 2.27 -5.98 -7.80
C GLN A 65 3.33 -4.99 -8.29
N ASN A 66 3.97 -4.24 -7.39
CA ASN A 66 5.08 -3.35 -7.73
C ASN A 66 6.35 -4.14 -8.05
N THR A 67 6.78 -5.03 -7.17
CA THR A 67 8.12 -5.62 -7.24
C THR A 67 8.24 -6.78 -8.24
N ILE A 68 7.17 -7.53 -8.47
CA ILE A 68 7.14 -8.66 -9.42
C ILE A 68 6.46 -8.25 -10.74
N ALA A 69 5.22 -7.73 -10.66
CA ALA A 69 4.45 -7.43 -11.87
C ALA A 69 4.80 -6.08 -12.48
N ASP A 70 5.63 -5.27 -11.84
CA ASP A 70 6.10 -3.97 -12.31
C ASP A 70 4.95 -3.01 -12.63
N THR A 71 3.93 -3.03 -11.81
CA THR A 71 2.72 -2.22 -11.97
C THR A 71 2.37 -1.53 -10.66
N ALA A 72 2.08 -0.23 -10.71
CA ALA A 72 1.71 0.54 -9.53
C ALA A 72 0.40 0.05 -8.89
N SER A 73 0.35 0.10 -7.57
CA SER A 73 -0.82 -0.16 -6.75
C SER A 73 -1.15 1.05 -5.87
N VAL A 74 -2.29 1.06 -5.22
CA VAL A 74 -2.66 2.09 -4.25
C VAL A 74 -2.70 1.49 -2.86
N TYR A 75 -1.75 1.86 -2.02
CA TYR A 75 -1.79 1.55 -0.60
C TYR A 75 -2.73 2.52 0.10
N GLY A 76 -3.93 2.10 0.39
CA GLY A 76 -4.98 2.97 0.91
C GLY A 76 -6.17 2.19 1.41
N THR A 77 -7.20 2.93 1.79
CA THR A 77 -8.36 2.37 2.48
C THR A 77 -9.11 1.30 1.70
N CYS A 78 -9.67 0.32 2.41
CA CYS A 78 -10.52 -0.71 1.84
C CYS A 78 -11.95 -0.19 1.53
N ALA A 79 -12.72 -0.97 0.77
CA ALA A 79 -14.05 -0.60 0.27
C ALA A 79 -15.01 -0.11 1.35
N GLY A 80 -14.95 -0.69 2.56
CA GLY A 80 -15.87 -0.32 3.65
C GLY A 80 -15.80 1.15 4.08
N ALA A 81 -14.64 1.81 3.92
CA ALA A 81 -14.51 3.21 4.30
C ALA A 81 -15.29 4.15 3.37
N PHE A 82 -15.52 3.76 2.11
CA PHE A 82 -16.32 4.55 1.15
C PHE A 82 -17.82 4.58 1.47
N ALA A 83 -18.28 3.80 2.46
CA ALA A 83 -19.62 3.90 3.01
C ALA A 83 -19.81 5.10 3.97
N MET A 84 -18.72 5.81 4.33
CA MET A 84 -18.78 7.04 5.11
C MET A 84 -19.66 8.07 4.40
N LYS A 85 -20.60 8.69 5.15
CA LYS A 85 -21.60 9.61 4.57
C LYS A 85 -20.95 10.82 3.92
N ASP A 86 -20.07 11.49 4.66
CA ASP A 86 -19.33 12.67 4.19
C ASP A 86 -17.85 12.28 4.11
N TRP A 87 -17.37 12.06 2.91
CA TRP A 87 -16.02 11.54 2.71
C TRP A 87 -14.95 12.47 3.26
N HIS A 88 -14.09 11.93 4.08
CA HIS A 88 -12.86 12.62 4.48
C HIS A 88 -11.97 12.87 3.25
N GLN A 89 -11.14 13.93 3.29
CA GLN A 89 -10.28 14.32 2.16
C GLN A 89 -9.40 13.16 1.66
N ALA A 90 -8.93 12.29 2.55
CA ALA A 90 -8.15 11.11 2.16
C ALA A 90 -8.93 10.15 1.25
N LEU A 91 -10.25 9.99 1.43
CA LEU A 91 -11.09 9.16 0.55
C LEU A 91 -11.29 9.83 -0.81
N VAL A 92 -11.47 11.15 -0.80
CA VAL A 92 -11.59 11.95 -2.03
C VAL A 92 -10.30 11.83 -2.85
N ASP A 93 -9.15 12.00 -2.21
CA ASP A 93 -7.83 11.90 -2.86
C ASP A 93 -7.59 10.48 -3.41
N THR A 94 -7.90 9.45 -2.63
CA THR A 94 -7.81 8.05 -3.09
C THR A 94 -8.67 7.81 -4.33
N PHE A 95 -9.91 8.26 -4.29
CA PHE A 95 -10.85 8.08 -5.39
C PHE A 95 -10.43 8.86 -6.64
N ASP A 96 -9.87 10.05 -6.48
CA ASP A 96 -9.35 10.87 -7.57
C ASP A 96 -8.12 10.19 -8.23
N VAL A 97 -7.22 9.60 -7.43
CA VAL A 97 -6.09 8.80 -7.97
C VAL A 97 -6.61 7.63 -8.80
N LEU A 98 -7.56 6.84 -8.28
CA LEU A 98 -8.13 5.70 -9.00
C LEU A 98 -8.80 6.10 -10.32
N ARG A 99 -9.37 7.29 -10.39
CA ARG A 99 -10.01 7.83 -11.61
C ARG A 99 -9.05 8.52 -12.57
N GLY A 100 -7.76 8.56 -12.23
CA GLY A 100 -6.75 9.29 -13.00
C GLY A 100 -7.01 10.80 -13.02
N LYS A 101 -7.77 11.34 -12.05
CA LYS A 101 -7.92 12.77 -11.92
C LYS A 101 -6.68 13.35 -11.27
N GLY A 102 -6.08 14.30 -11.90
CA GLY A 102 -4.91 15.01 -11.41
C GLY A 102 -4.37 15.96 -12.46
N CYS A 103 -3.38 16.74 -12.11
CA CYS A 103 -2.67 17.56 -13.07
C CYS A 103 -1.83 16.64 -13.97
N LYS A 104 -1.82 16.92 -15.27
CA LYS A 104 -0.85 16.32 -16.19
C LYS A 104 0.39 17.20 -16.20
N ASN A 105 1.55 16.63 -15.91
CA ASN A 105 2.79 17.32 -16.15
C ASN A 105 3.09 17.44 -17.66
N ASN A 106 4.17 18.14 -18.00
CA ASN A 106 4.56 18.38 -19.41
C ASN A 106 4.84 17.09 -20.20
N ASN A 107 5.06 15.97 -19.51
CA ASN A 107 5.27 14.63 -20.10
C ASN A 107 4.00 13.80 -20.19
N GLY A 108 2.84 14.35 -19.85
CA GLY A 108 1.56 13.65 -19.83
C GLY A 108 1.36 12.74 -18.60
N VAL A 109 2.27 12.75 -17.66
CA VAL A 109 2.14 12.02 -16.39
C VAL A 109 1.07 12.69 -15.54
N VAL A 110 0.18 11.89 -14.95
CA VAL A 110 -0.85 12.38 -14.03
C VAL A 110 -0.22 12.60 -12.67
N GLU A 111 -0.21 13.85 -12.24
CA GLU A 111 0.22 14.22 -10.90
C GLU A 111 -1.01 14.46 -10.02
N LYS A 112 -1.05 13.85 -8.88
CA LYS A 112 -2.06 14.09 -7.87
C LYS A 112 -1.38 14.46 -6.56
N GLN A 113 -1.64 15.67 -6.12
CA GLN A 113 -1.27 16.05 -4.77
C GLN A 113 -2.24 15.38 -3.79
N VAL A 114 -1.72 14.50 -2.95
CA VAL A 114 -2.43 13.88 -1.86
C VAL A 114 -2.26 14.73 -0.60
N HIS A 115 -3.35 15.06 0.06
CA HIS A 115 -3.32 15.90 1.25
C HIS A 115 -2.94 15.07 2.48
N GLY A 116 -1.93 15.52 3.22
CA GLY A 116 -1.63 14.99 4.54
C GLY A 116 -2.70 15.44 5.55
N SER A 117 -2.87 14.69 6.63
CA SER A 117 -3.68 15.10 7.77
C SER A 117 -2.79 15.53 8.92
N ASP A 118 -3.15 16.61 9.61
CA ASP A 118 -2.47 17.06 10.83
C ASP A 118 -2.98 16.37 12.09
N THR A 119 -4.04 15.58 11.94
CA THR A 119 -4.69 14.86 13.03
C THR A 119 -4.90 13.39 12.66
N TRP A 120 -5.08 12.55 13.65
CA TRP A 120 -5.36 11.14 13.48
C TRP A 120 -6.36 10.64 14.54
N GLU A 121 -6.95 9.49 14.27
CA GLU A 121 -7.94 8.83 15.11
C GLU A 121 -7.26 7.82 16.02
N ARG A 122 -7.34 8.01 17.34
CA ARG A 122 -6.87 7.03 18.30
C ARG A 122 -7.90 5.93 18.52
N GLU A 123 -9.17 6.32 18.63
CA GLU A 123 -10.28 5.41 18.88
C GLU A 123 -11.37 5.64 17.83
N SER A 124 -11.67 4.59 17.06
CA SER A 124 -12.72 4.64 16.07
C SER A 124 -14.10 4.65 16.73
N LEU A 125 -15.01 5.42 16.15
CA LEU A 125 -16.43 5.44 16.50
C LEU A 125 -17.22 4.31 15.83
N LYS A 126 -16.52 3.40 15.11
CA LYS A 126 -17.14 2.29 14.41
C LYS A 126 -17.73 1.27 15.38
N ASN A 127 -18.99 0.92 15.15
CA ASN A 127 -19.71 -0.13 15.88
C ASN A 127 -20.78 -0.76 14.97
N GLU A 128 -21.57 -1.70 15.47
CA GLU A 128 -22.61 -2.39 14.70
C GLU A 128 -23.70 -1.45 14.17
N GLU A 129 -24.07 -0.42 14.94
CA GLU A 129 -25.09 0.57 14.56
C GLU A 129 -24.55 1.62 13.59
N ASN A 130 -23.24 1.90 13.65
CA ASN A 130 -22.55 2.85 12.80
C ASN A 130 -21.27 2.20 12.21
N PRO A 131 -21.41 1.39 11.17
CA PRO A 131 -20.28 0.64 10.59
C PRO A 131 -19.30 1.48 9.76
N ALA A 132 -19.66 2.69 9.38
CA ALA A 132 -18.83 3.60 8.60
C ALA A 132 -18.92 5.05 9.14
N PRO A 133 -18.47 5.30 10.38
CA PRO A 133 -18.53 6.63 10.99
C PRO A 133 -17.56 7.60 10.31
N GLN A 134 -17.74 8.90 10.60
CA GLN A 134 -16.69 9.90 10.39
C GLN A 134 -15.45 9.54 11.25
N TYR A 135 -14.26 9.88 10.78
CA TYR A 135 -13.04 9.71 11.57
C TYR A 135 -13.08 10.59 12.84
N ASN A 136 -12.73 10.00 13.97
CA ASN A 136 -12.65 10.65 15.28
C ASN A 136 -11.27 11.31 15.48
N LEU A 137 -10.98 12.36 14.73
CA LEU A 137 -9.66 13.01 14.62
C LEU A 137 -9.32 13.82 15.87
N THR A 138 -9.02 13.16 16.98
CA THR A 138 -8.77 13.77 18.29
C THR A 138 -7.29 14.04 18.59
N GLU A 139 -6.38 13.35 17.92
CA GLU A 139 -4.94 13.42 18.20
C GLU A 139 -4.21 14.24 17.15
N LYS A 140 -3.20 15.00 17.58
CA LYS A 140 -2.30 15.70 16.66
C LYS A 140 -1.22 14.75 16.15
N LYS A 141 -0.96 14.81 14.85
CA LYS A 141 0.19 14.12 14.23
C LYS A 141 1.49 14.78 14.68
N ILE A 142 2.47 13.98 15.06
CA ILE A 142 3.83 14.40 15.32
C ILE A 142 4.70 13.89 14.17
N LEU A 143 5.22 14.79 13.36
CA LEU A 143 6.16 14.48 12.29
C LEU A 143 7.56 14.87 12.73
N ARG A 144 8.49 13.92 12.73
CA ARG A 144 9.91 14.14 12.95
C ARG A 144 10.67 13.89 11.67
N LYS A 145 11.65 14.71 11.38
CA LYS A 145 12.48 14.63 10.18
C LYS A 145 13.94 14.37 10.58
N TYR A 146 14.57 13.46 9.85
CA TYR A 146 15.96 13.08 10.10
C TYR A 146 16.73 13.08 8.78
N VAL A 147 17.96 13.61 8.81
CA VAL A 147 18.89 13.55 7.69
C VAL A 147 20.24 13.05 8.23
N GLY A 148 20.73 11.94 7.67
CA GLY A 148 21.98 11.32 8.11
C GLY A 148 21.98 10.81 9.57
N GLY A 149 20.78 10.63 10.16
CA GLY A 149 20.58 10.21 11.55
C GLY A 149 20.33 11.36 12.53
N ASP A 150 20.48 12.61 12.10
CA ASP A 150 20.24 13.80 12.93
C ASP A 150 18.85 14.37 12.69
N GLU A 151 18.13 14.71 13.75
CA GLU A 151 16.83 15.39 13.67
C GLU A 151 17.00 16.79 13.12
N CYS A 152 16.14 17.19 12.18
CA CYS A 152 16.19 18.50 11.55
C CYS A 152 14.80 19.13 11.36
N ASP A 153 14.75 20.46 11.34
CA ASP A 153 13.52 21.23 11.11
C ASP A 153 13.41 21.75 9.66
N THR A 154 14.42 21.51 8.84
CA THR A 154 14.43 21.98 7.44
C THR A 154 13.38 21.25 6.61
N GLU A 155 12.90 21.93 5.57
CA GLU A 155 12.07 21.28 4.55
C GLU A 155 12.93 20.23 3.82
N ILE A 156 12.36 19.03 3.66
CA ILE A 156 12.99 17.94 2.94
C ILE A 156 12.13 17.66 1.71
N ALA A 157 12.75 17.73 0.54
CA ALA A 157 12.15 17.30 -0.72
C ALA A 157 12.98 16.17 -1.31
N PHE A 158 12.31 15.11 -1.77
CA PHE A 158 12.94 13.99 -2.44
C PHE A 158 11.99 13.43 -3.49
N GLU A 159 12.55 12.78 -4.49
CA GLU A 159 11.85 12.17 -5.59
C GLU A 159 12.27 10.70 -5.71
N GLY A 160 11.36 9.82 -6.11
CA GLY A 160 11.64 8.41 -6.28
C GLY A 160 10.37 7.57 -6.41
N ARG A 161 10.57 6.28 -6.64
CA ARG A 161 9.49 5.29 -6.69
C ARG A 161 9.06 4.90 -5.29
N LEU A 162 7.76 4.97 -5.04
CA LEU A 162 7.17 4.53 -3.77
C LEU A 162 7.09 3.00 -3.73
N VAL A 163 7.64 2.41 -2.69
CA VAL A 163 7.53 0.98 -2.38
C VAL A 163 7.37 0.81 -0.87
N GLY A 164 6.60 -0.16 -0.42
CA GLY A 164 6.40 -0.39 1.01
C GLY A 164 5.05 -0.95 1.36
N GLY A 165 4.61 -0.70 2.60
CA GLY A 165 3.36 -1.16 3.18
C GLY A 165 3.49 -1.54 4.65
N CYS A 166 2.69 -2.50 5.10
CA CYS A 166 2.71 -3.02 6.45
C CYS A 166 3.94 -3.89 6.71
N MET A 167 4.77 -3.50 7.68
CA MET A 167 5.97 -4.23 8.05
C MET A 167 5.68 -5.65 8.55
N ASP A 168 4.51 -5.86 9.17
CA ASP A 168 4.06 -7.17 9.64
C ASP A 168 3.94 -8.18 8.48
N CYS A 169 3.60 -7.70 7.28
CA CYS A 169 3.59 -8.50 6.05
C CYS A 169 4.96 -8.56 5.37
N LEU A 170 5.66 -7.41 5.27
CA LEU A 170 6.93 -7.32 4.54
C LEU A 170 8.00 -8.24 5.13
N VAL A 171 8.07 -8.38 6.45
CA VAL A 171 9.03 -9.29 7.09
C VAL A 171 8.77 -10.77 6.75
N ASN A 172 7.51 -11.12 6.48
CA ASN A 172 7.14 -12.48 6.08
C ASN A 172 7.48 -12.75 4.61
N LEU A 173 7.51 -11.72 3.76
CA LEU A 173 7.88 -11.83 2.35
C LEU A 173 9.39 -11.90 2.14
N THR A 174 10.17 -11.24 3.03
CA THR A 174 11.62 -11.14 2.94
C THR A 174 12.29 -12.52 2.97
N GLY A 175 13.07 -12.82 1.94
CA GLY A 175 13.79 -14.08 1.78
C GLY A 175 12.93 -15.24 1.26
N THR A 176 11.67 -15.02 0.91
CA THR A 176 10.85 -16.01 0.21
C THR A 176 11.09 -15.96 -1.30
N SER A 177 10.47 -16.88 -2.05
CA SER A 177 10.51 -16.87 -3.53
C SER A 177 9.85 -15.63 -4.14
N PHE A 178 9.00 -14.93 -3.37
CA PHE A 178 8.31 -13.71 -3.76
C PHE A 178 9.15 -12.44 -3.53
N ASP A 179 10.24 -12.54 -2.78
CA ASP A 179 11.15 -11.42 -2.55
C ASP A 179 11.90 -11.06 -3.84
N LYS A 180 11.55 -9.90 -4.42
CA LYS A 180 12.15 -9.32 -5.63
C LYS A 180 12.60 -7.88 -5.39
N VAL A 181 12.82 -7.53 -4.13
CA VAL A 181 13.21 -6.16 -3.75
C VAL A 181 14.53 -5.77 -4.37
N LYS A 182 15.52 -6.67 -4.31
CA LYS A 182 16.83 -6.39 -4.87
C LYS A 182 16.76 -6.10 -6.38
N GLU A 183 16.07 -6.95 -7.14
CA GLU A 183 15.90 -6.77 -8.59
C GLU A 183 15.12 -5.50 -8.91
N PHE A 184 14.14 -5.12 -8.07
CA PHE A 184 13.39 -3.88 -8.20
C PHE A 184 14.29 -2.66 -7.94
N ASN A 185 15.05 -2.67 -6.86
CA ASN A 185 15.96 -1.59 -6.50
C ASN A 185 17.06 -1.39 -7.56
N GLU A 186 17.66 -2.48 -8.06
CA GLU A 186 18.65 -2.42 -9.15
C GLU A 186 18.05 -1.85 -10.43
N ARG A 187 16.82 -2.23 -10.79
CA ARG A 187 16.13 -1.73 -11.99
C ARG A 187 15.86 -0.24 -11.96
N TYR A 188 15.55 0.29 -10.79
CA TYR A 188 15.10 1.67 -10.60
C TYR A 188 16.06 2.53 -9.78
N ALA A 189 17.33 2.12 -9.70
CA ALA A 189 18.34 2.82 -8.93
C ALA A 189 18.48 4.31 -9.32
N ASP A 190 18.37 4.61 -10.61
CA ASP A 190 18.50 5.98 -11.14
C ASP A 190 17.27 6.85 -10.82
N ASP A 191 16.10 6.25 -10.58
CA ASP A 191 14.89 6.99 -10.21
C ASP A 191 14.85 7.34 -8.71
N GLY A 192 15.64 6.64 -7.90
CA GLY A 192 15.54 6.66 -6.44
C GLY A 192 14.37 5.83 -5.92
N ILE A 193 14.50 5.36 -4.68
CA ILE A 193 13.47 4.53 -4.01
C ILE A 193 13.04 5.22 -2.72
N ILE A 194 11.73 5.37 -2.55
CA ILE A 194 11.10 5.92 -1.36
C ILE A 194 10.35 4.80 -0.65
N TRP A 195 10.84 4.37 0.48
CA TRP A 195 10.15 3.41 1.33
C TRP A 195 9.11 4.12 2.20
N PHE A 196 7.87 3.63 2.18
CA PHE A 196 6.84 3.97 3.16
C PHE A 196 6.51 2.72 3.97
N LEU A 197 6.62 2.83 5.29
CA LEU A 197 6.48 1.71 6.21
C LEU A 197 5.52 2.08 7.33
N GLU A 198 4.59 1.19 7.63
CA GLU A 198 3.75 1.26 8.82
C GLU A 198 3.73 -0.11 9.50
N SER A 199 3.26 -0.16 10.73
CA SER A 199 3.17 -1.40 11.50
C SER A 199 1.92 -1.40 12.37
N CYS A 200 1.23 -2.54 12.40
CA CYS A 200 0.03 -2.76 13.19
C CYS A 200 0.36 -3.39 14.55
N ASP A 201 1.00 -4.56 14.55
CA ASP A 201 1.17 -5.41 15.74
C ASP A 201 2.62 -5.50 16.24
N LEU A 202 3.60 -5.06 15.45
CA LEU A 202 5.00 -5.14 15.84
C LEU A 202 5.30 -4.19 17.00
N ASN A 203 5.85 -4.71 18.08
CA ASN A 203 6.41 -3.87 19.14
C ASN A 203 7.75 -3.24 18.71
N VAL A 204 8.27 -2.29 19.48
CA VAL A 204 9.51 -1.54 19.17
C VAL A 204 10.69 -2.46 18.83
N PHE A 205 10.87 -3.57 19.55
CA PHE A 205 11.96 -4.51 19.25
C PHE A 205 11.73 -5.31 17.98
N ALA A 206 10.48 -5.66 17.69
CA ALA A 206 10.12 -6.33 16.45
C ALA A 206 10.32 -5.41 15.25
N ILE A 207 9.88 -4.15 15.31
CA ILE A 207 10.14 -3.12 14.29
C ILE A 207 11.64 -2.99 14.03
N ARG A 208 12.47 -2.89 15.11
CA ARG A 208 13.91 -2.77 14.96
C ARG A 208 14.54 -3.99 14.27
N ARG A 209 14.09 -5.21 14.61
CA ARG A 209 14.55 -6.44 13.94
C ARG A 209 14.08 -6.51 12.48
N ALA A 210 12.85 -6.09 12.21
CA ALA A 210 12.31 -6.01 10.85
C ALA A 210 13.14 -5.06 9.98
N MET A 211 13.44 -3.86 10.46
CA MET A 211 14.30 -2.90 9.76
C MET A 211 15.69 -3.47 9.50
N TRP A 212 16.29 -4.15 10.50
CA TRP A 212 17.57 -4.82 10.33
C TRP A 212 17.51 -5.94 9.28
N GLN A 213 16.43 -6.74 9.28
CA GLN A 213 16.23 -7.81 8.29
C GLN A 213 16.10 -7.25 6.87
N MET A 214 15.28 -6.21 6.70
CA MET A 214 15.06 -5.58 5.39
C MET A 214 16.36 -4.95 4.85
N ASP A 215 17.11 -4.24 5.69
CA ASP A 215 18.40 -3.63 5.34
C ASP A 215 19.43 -4.67 4.87
N ASN A 216 19.47 -5.84 5.52
CA ASN A 216 20.41 -6.92 5.17
C ASN A 216 19.92 -7.84 4.03
N ALA A 217 18.67 -7.74 3.64
CA ALA A 217 18.12 -8.51 2.51
C ALA A 217 18.32 -7.78 1.15
N GLY A 218 18.62 -6.49 1.15
CA GLY A 218 18.83 -5.65 -0.03
C GLY A 218 17.61 -4.91 -0.47
#